data_d588fbb94cb9e2a683e4e24200bc1416
#
_entry.id   d588fbb94cb9e2a683e4e24200bc1416
#
_cell.length_a   1.000
_cell.length_b   1.000
_cell.length_c   1.000
_cell.angle_alpha   90.00
_cell.angle_beta   90.00
_cell.angle_gamma   90.00
#
_symmetry.space_group_name_H-M   'P 1'
#
loop_
_entity.id
_entity.type
_entity.pdbx_description
1 polymer ?
#
loop_
_entity_poly.entity_id
_entity_poly.type
_entity_poly.pdbx_seq_one_letter_code
_entity_poly.pdbx_strand_id
1 'polypeptide(L)'
;VLLALITYGISYLWKALPIISGYGAKDICSCVFVTGRLPADVIKNELGSGLLSLGTFEVDVRDSSATGTVFGLARQKAIYRKGLGCTLLAEISEDELRQQPIKIYSQQPIKTDTLPWPKGDRLTDSLSKDINQSKLKAAMDYAFTETDSLKSMNTRAVIVLYKGQIIAEQYSEGFTMYSRHMGWSMTKSINNAIVGILSGQGKLSIEAPAPIETWKEDERSKITLHHLLQASSGLKWAEDYGGPSGATNMLFKKKDMGGYAAEVPLEFEPNTVFEYSSGTTNIIAKIIRNAIGDEDYYQFYYRELFEKIGARSMVIEPDAGGTYVGSSYSWATARDWARFGLLFLNDGVFEGQRILPE
;
A
#
# COMPACT_ATOMS: atom_id res chain seq x y z
N VAL A 1 43.88 -1.10 3.46
CA VAL A 1 42.86 -0.47 2.61
C VAL A 1 42.05 -1.52 1.85
N LEU A 2 42.67 -2.39 1.05
CA LEU A 2 41.98 -3.40 0.22
C LEU A 2 41.10 -4.35 1.08
N LEU A 3 41.63 -4.88 2.18
CA LEU A 3 40.87 -5.76 3.10
C LEU A 3 39.65 -5.03 3.69
N ALA A 4 39.79 -3.77 4.07
CA ALA A 4 38.67 -2.96 4.59
C ALA A 4 37.59 -2.74 3.53
N LEU A 5 37.96 -2.47 2.29
CA LEU A 5 37.02 -2.33 1.18
C LEU A 5 36.27 -3.64 0.89
N ILE A 6 36.98 -4.77 0.88
CA ILE A 6 36.36 -6.09 0.71
C ILE A 6 35.39 -6.39 1.83
N THR A 7 35.80 -6.16 3.10
CA THR A 7 34.93 -6.40 4.26
C THR A 7 33.69 -5.50 4.22
N TYR A 8 33.85 -4.24 3.85
CA TYR A 8 32.73 -3.31 3.67
C TYR A 8 31.78 -3.79 2.57
N GLY A 9 32.32 -4.18 1.41
CA GLY A 9 31.53 -4.70 0.30
C GLY A 9 30.74 -5.95 0.66
N ILE A 10 31.36 -6.92 1.35
CA ILE A 10 30.69 -8.14 1.84
C ILE A 10 29.58 -7.77 2.84
N SER A 11 29.89 -6.88 3.80
CA SER A 11 28.89 -6.42 4.79
C SER A 11 27.71 -5.74 4.14
N TYR A 12 27.94 -4.90 3.12
CA TYR A 12 26.88 -4.23 2.37
C TYR A 12 26.01 -5.23 1.61
N LEU A 13 26.62 -6.17 0.88
CA LEU A 13 25.90 -7.23 0.16
C LEU A 13 25.04 -8.06 1.12
N TRP A 14 25.57 -8.45 2.27
CA TRP A 14 24.83 -9.21 3.27
C TRP A 14 23.58 -8.49 3.77
N LYS A 15 23.58 -7.16 3.79
CA LYS A 15 22.42 -6.33 4.13
C LYS A 15 21.46 -6.13 2.97
N ALA A 16 21.97 -6.06 1.74
CA ALA A 16 21.20 -5.75 0.54
C ALA A 16 20.48 -6.97 -0.07
N LEU A 17 21.12 -8.16 -0.07
CA LEU A 17 20.55 -9.35 -0.71
C LEU A 17 19.17 -9.74 -0.14
N PRO A 18 18.92 -9.74 1.20
CA PRO A 18 17.60 -10.03 1.74
C PRO A 18 16.52 -9.02 1.35
N ILE A 19 16.90 -7.78 1.02
CA ILE A 19 15.97 -6.75 0.55
C ILE A 19 15.52 -7.08 -0.87
N ILE A 20 16.45 -7.42 -1.77
CA ILE A 20 16.15 -7.79 -3.16
C ILE A 20 15.26 -9.04 -3.19
N SER A 21 15.65 -10.11 -2.48
CA SER A 21 14.88 -11.35 -2.45
C SER A 21 13.53 -11.18 -1.77
N GLY A 22 13.47 -10.37 -0.70
CA GLY A 22 12.24 -10.07 0.02
C GLY A 22 11.27 -9.23 -0.81
N TYR A 23 11.76 -8.18 -1.48
CA TYR A 23 10.97 -7.40 -2.42
C TYR A 23 10.35 -8.31 -3.48
N GLY A 24 11.16 -9.09 -4.19
CA GLY A 24 10.66 -9.91 -5.27
C GLY A 24 9.72 -11.02 -4.81
N ALA A 25 10.01 -11.70 -3.68
CA ALA A 25 9.11 -12.70 -3.12
C ALA A 25 7.74 -12.09 -2.75
N LYS A 26 7.73 -10.90 -2.14
CA LYS A 26 6.51 -10.19 -1.76
C LYS A 26 5.73 -9.74 -2.97
N ASP A 27 6.40 -9.11 -3.94
CA ASP A 27 5.76 -8.55 -5.13
C ASP A 27 5.16 -9.64 -6.01
N ILE A 28 5.93 -10.69 -6.37
CA ILE A 28 5.42 -11.78 -7.20
C ILE A 28 4.28 -12.54 -6.50
N CYS A 29 4.35 -12.73 -5.17
CA CYS A 29 3.25 -13.34 -4.41
C CYS A 29 1.97 -12.53 -4.59
N SER A 30 2.03 -11.23 -4.36
CA SER A 30 0.84 -10.36 -4.46
C SER A 30 0.34 -10.23 -5.90
N CYS A 31 1.24 -10.04 -6.86
CA CYS A 31 0.86 -9.99 -8.28
C CYS A 31 0.17 -11.26 -8.77
N VAL A 32 0.62 -12.44 -8.32
CA VAL A 32 0.02 -13.71 -8.73
C VAL A 32 -1.28 -13.99 -7.97
N PHE A 33 -1.26 -13.93 -6.65
CA PHE A 33 -2.40 -14.41 -5.85
C PHE A 33 -3.47 -13.34 -5.61
N VAL A 34 -3.13 -12.03 -5.60
CA VAL A 34 -4.11 -10.96 -5.42
C VAL A 34 -4.66 -10.48 -6.74
N THR A 35 -3.82 -10.41 -7.80
CA THR A 35 -4.25 -9.85 -9.09
C THR A 35 -4.50 -10.91 -10.18
N GLY A 36 -4.04 -12.15 -9.98
CA GLY A 36 -4.21 -13.24 -10.95
C GLY A 36 -3.24 -13.19 -12.14
N ARG A 37 -2.16 -12.41 -12.06
CA ARG A 37 -1.16 -12.31 -13.13
C ARG A 37 -0.31 -13.57 -13.23
N LEU A 38 0.18 -13.87 -14.43
CA LEU A 38 1.09 -14.99 -14.64
C LEU A 38 2.48 -14.69 -14.06
N PRO A 39 3.14 -15.65 -13.36
CA PRO A 39 4.47 -15.44 -12.79
C PRO A 39 5.50 -14.95 -13.82
N ALA A 40 5.50 -15.51 -15.03
CA ALA A 40 6.43 -15.12 -16.09
C ALA A 40 6.26 -13.65 -16.50
N ASP A 41 5.01 -13.17 -16.55
CA ASP A 41 4.72 -11.77 -16.86
C ASP A 41 5.22 -10.83 -15.74
N VAL A 42 5.01 -11.19 -14.48
CA VAL A 42 5.49 -10.42 -13.33
C VAL A 42 7.02 -10.37 -13.32
N ILE A 43 7.69 -11.51 -13.52
CA ILE A 43 9.16 -11.55 -13.58
C ILE A 43 9.69 -10.64 -14.69
N LYS A 44 9.07 -10.68 -15.87
CA LYS A 44 9.49 -9.86 -17.00
C LYS A 44 9.30 -8.36 -16.77
N ASN A 45 8.14 -7.97 -16.28
CA ASN A 45 7.71 -6.56 -16.28
C ASN A 45 7.98 -5.82 -14.96
N GLU A 46 8.05 -6.54 -13.83
CA GLU A 46 8.27 -5.94 -12.51
C GLU A 46 9.68 -6.22 -11.97
N LEU A 47 10.17 -7.45 -12.16
CA LEU A 47 11.38 -7.93 -11.49
C LEU A 47 12.57 -8.09 -12.44
N GLY A 48 12.37 -7.91 -13.75
CA GLY A 48 13.38 -8.18 -14.78
C GLY A 48 14.39 -7.05 -15.01
N SER A 49 14.39 -5.98 -14.20
CA SER A 49 15.26 -4.83 -14.40
C SER A 49 16.01 -4.42 -13.12
N GLY A 50 17.09 -3.64 -13.30
CA GLY A 50 17.89 -3.11 -12.19
C GLY A 50 18.43 -4.21 -11.27
N LEU A 51 18.52 -3.95 -9.96
CA LEU A 51 19.02 -4.90 -8.97
C LEU A 51 18.08 -6.11 -8.78
N LEU A 52 16.79 -5.98 -9.12
CA LEU A 52 15.83 -7.08 -8.99
C LEU A 52 16.10 -8.19 -9.99
N SER A 53 16.67 -7.88 -11.15
CA SER A 53 17.06 -8.89 -12.15
C SER A 53 18.16 -9.86 -11.69
N LEU A 54 18.84 -9.58 -10.58
CA LEU A 54 19.79 -10.49 -9.93
C LEU A 54 19.10 -11.59 -9.12
N GLY A 55 17.80 -11.42 -8.87
CA GLY A 55 17.00 -12.36 -8.11
C GLY A 55 16.44 -13.50 -8.95
N THR A 56 16.22 -14.65 -8.29
CA THR A 56 15.42 -15.75 -8.81
C THR A 56 14.16 -15.85 -7.97
N PHE A 57 13.01 -15.85 -8.64
CA PHE A 57 11.70 -15.81 -7.97
C PHE A 57 10.82 -16.97 -8.44
N GLU A 58 10.24 -17.67 -7.50
CA GLU A 58 9.44 -18.87 -7.74
C GLU A 58 8.10 -18.77 -7.01
N VAL A 59 7.05 -19.29 -7.64
CA VAL A 59 5.69 -19.34 -7.06
C VAL A 59 5.29 -20.79 -6.86
N ASP A 60 4.89 -21.13 -5.65
CA ASP A 60 4.25 -22.40 -5.34
C ASP A 60 2.75 -22.18 -5.14
N VAL A 61 1.97 -22.55 -6.18
CA VAL A 61 0.52 -22.41 -6.16
C VAL A 61 -0.14 -23.34 -5.15
N ARG A 62 0.44 -24.54 -4.90
CA ARG A 62 -0.14 -25.51 -3.96
C ARG A 62 0.03 -25.06 -2.52
N ASP A 63 1.18 -24.46 -2.22
CA ASP A 63 1.48 -23.89 -0.91
C ASP A 63 0.95 -22.45 -0.73
N SER A 64 0.42 -21.84 -1.81
CA SER A 64 0.01 -20.44 -1.83
C SER A 64 1.12 -19.51 -1.35
N SER A 65 2.31 -19.67 -1.89
CA SER A 65 3.51 -18.94 -1.49
C SER A 65 4.39 -18.56 -2.67
N ALA A 66 5.31 -17.65 -2.42
CA ALA A 66 6.38 -17.32 -3.35
C ALA A 66 7.71 -17.17 -2.61
N THR A 67 8.79 -17.51 -3.29
CA THR A 67 10.15 -17.40 -2.75
C THR A 67 11.02 -16.55 -3.65
N GLY A 68 11.97 -15.84 -3.05
CA GLY A 68 13.02 -15.11 -3.74
C GLY A 68 14.39 -15.46 -3.18
N THR A 69 15.37 -15.52 -4.06
CA THR A 69 16.80 -15.68 -3.72
C THR A 69 17.63 -14.75 -4.59
N VAL A 70 18.84 -14.45 -4.17
CA VAL A 70 19.85 -13.77 -5.01
C VAL A 70 21.08 -14.64 -5.03
N PHE A 71 21.47 -15.14 -6.22
CA PHE A 71 22.55 -16.12 -6.41
C PHE A 71 22.39 -17.38 -5.53
N GLY A 72 21.15 -17.82 -5.28
CA GLY A 72 20.86 -18.94 -4.38
C GLY A 72 21.00 -18.63 -2.89
N LEU A 73 21.35 -17.39 -2.54
CA LEU A 73 21.51 -16.91 -1.16
C LEU A 73 20.32 -16.06 -0.71
N ALA A 74 20.32 -15.69 0.57
CA ALA A 74 19.36 -14.76 1.18
C ALA A 74 17.89 -15.10 0.85
N ARG A 75 17.52 -16.37 0.96
CA ARG A 75 16.16 -16.85 0.67
C ARG A 75 15.14 -16.13 1.54
N GLN A 76 14.11 -15.57 0.89
CA GLN A 76 12.93 -14.98 1.51
C GLN A 76 11.67 -15.65 0.98
N LYS A 77 10.62 -15.75 1.80
CA LYS A 77 9.34 -16.36 1.43
C LYS A 77 8.18 -15.45 1.79
N ALA A 78 7.22 -15.30 0.89
CA ALA A 78 5.95 -14.64 1.14
C ALA A 78 4.82 -15.64 1.06
N ILE A 79 3.83 -15.50 1.97
CA ILE A 79 2.69 -16.40 2.09
C ILE A 79 1.42 -15.64 1.74
N TYR A 80 0.64 -16.17 0.82
CA TYR A 80 -0.69 -15.68 0.52
C TYR A 80 -1.71 -16.22 1.53
N ARG A 81 -2.52 -15.32 2.06
CA ARG A 81 -3.66 -15.64 2.92
C ARG A 81 -4.93 -15.04 2.31
N LYS A 82 -5.92 -15.88 2.03
CA LYS A 82 -7.17 -15.44 1.42
C LYS A 82 -7.80 -14.29 2.22
N GLY A 83 -8.13 -13.19 1.53
CA GLY A 83 -8.70 -11.99 2.13
C GLY A 83 -7.70 -11.03 2.77
N LEU A 84 -6.43 -11.44 2.95
CA LEU A 84 -5.36 -10.61 3.50
C LEU A 84 -4.24 -10.32 2.49
N GLY A 85 -4.24 -11.02 1.34
CA GLY A 85 -3.12 -10.92 0.40
C GLY A 85 -1.85 -11.63 0.89
N CYS A 86 -0.69 -11.13 0.47
CA CYS A 86 0.61 -11.74 0.75
C CYS A 86 1.34 -11.04 1.90
N THR A 87 1.95 -11.84 2.77
CA THR A 87 2.82 -11.36 3.86
C THR A 87 4.20 -11.99 3.73
N LEU A 88 5.25 -11.19 3.78
CA LEU A 88 6.63 -11.64 3.81
C LEU A 88 6.95 -12.24 5.19
N LEU A 89 7.63 -13.39 5.24
CA LEU A 89 8.11 -13.98 6.48
C LEU A 89 9.34 -13.22 6.99
N ALA A 90 9.08 -12.17 7.76
CA ALA A 90 10.10 -11.36 8.41
C ALA A 90 10.03 -11.57 9.93
N GLU A 91 11.11 -12.04 10.54
CA GLU A 91 11.23 -12.26 11.99
C GLU A 91 10.08 -13.12 12.58
N ILE A 92 9.51 -14.02 11.79
CA ILE A 92 8.44 -14.94 12.19
C ILE A 92 8.58 -16.27 11.45
N SER A 93 8.17 -17.36 12.05
CA SER A 93 8.07 -18.65 11.38
C SER A 93 6.81 -18.74 10.50
N GLU A 94 6.83 -19.62 9.51
CA GLU A 94 5.69 -19.86 8.64
C GLU A 94 4.47 -20.37 9.42
N ASP A 95 4.70 -21.30 10.36
CA ASP A 95 3.64 -21.86 11.18
C ASP A 95 2.96 -20.80 12.05
N GLU A 96 3.73 -19.93 12.69
CA GLU A 96 3.17 -18.81 13.47
C GLU A 96 2.35 -17.87 12.58
N LEU A 97 2.83 -17.54 11.36
CA LEU A 97 2.09 -16.67 10.44
C LEU A 97 0.77 -17.30 10.01
N ARG A 98 0.79 -18.60 9.64
CA ARG A 98 -0.40 -19.31 9.19
C ARG A 98 -1.44 -19.53 10.30
N GLN A 99 -1.01 -19.60 11.56
CA GLN A 99 -1.85 -19.80 12.73
C GLN A 99 -2.38 -18.49 13.36
N GLN A 100 -2.03 -17.32 12.83
CA GLN A 100 -2.55 -16.06 13.34
C GLN A 100 -4.09 -16.07 13.34
N PRO A 101 -4.77 -15.80 14.47
CA PRO A 101 -6.23 -15.86 14.59
C PRO A 101 -6.88 -14.61 13.99
N ILE A 102 -6.90 -14.51 12.67
CA ILE A 102 -7.43 -13.35 11.96
C ILE A 102 -8.84 -13.62 11.47
N LYS A 103 -9.80 -12.80 11.91
CA LYS A 103 -11.17 -12.81 11.41
C LYS A 103 -11.24 -11.96 10.14
N ILE A 104 -11.25 -12.62 8.99
CA ILE A 104 -11.32 -11.96 7.69
C ILE A 104 -12.74 -11.44 7.45
N TYR A 105 -12.83 -10.23 6.90
CA TYR A 105 -14.10 -9.65 6.47
C TYR A 105 -14.68 -10.43 5.27
N SER A 106 -15.93 -10.87 5.38
CA SER A 106 -16.63 -11.53 4.29
C SER A 106 -17.56 -10.54 3.60
N GLN A 107 -17.14 -10.01 2.47
CA GLN A 107 -17.99 -9.14 1.67
C GLN A 107 -19.17 -9.93 1.09
N GLN A 108 -20.37 -9.34 1.15
CA GLN A 108 -21.53 -9.88 0.47
C GLN A 108 -21.41 -9.61 -1.04
N PRO A 109 -21.62 -10.62 -1.90
CA PRO A 109 -21.61 -10.41 -3.33
C PRO A 109 -22.77 -9.51 -3.75
N ILE A 110 -22.46 -8.39 -4.41
CA ILE A 110 -23.45 -7.50 -5.03
C ILE A 110 -23.15 -7.46 -6.52
N LYS A 111 -24.20 -7.50 -7.36
CA LYS A 111 -24.08 -7.28 -8.79
C LYS A 111 -23.84 -5.79 -9.05
N THR A 112 -22.58 -5.40 -9.23
CA THR A 112 -22.19 -4.00 -9.44
C THR A 112 -22.50 -3.50 -10.85
N ASP A 113 -22.57 -4.39 -11.85
CA ASP A 113 -22.86 -4.12 -13.26
C ASP A 113 -24.28 -3.58 -13.51
N THR A 114 -25.22 -3.88 -12.63
CA THR A 114 -26.62 -3.41 -12.74
C THR A 114 -26.87 -2.06 -12.08
N LEU A 115 -26.02 -1.66 -11.15
CA LEU A 115 -26.15 -0.41 -10.41
C LEU A 115 -25.39 0.73 -11.13
N PRO A 116 -25.97 1.95 -11.18
CA PRO A 116 -25.28 3.08 -11.77
C PRO A 116 -24.03 3.49 -10.95
N TRP A 117 -23.04 4.05 -11.65
CA TRP A 117 -21.89 4.70 -11.05
C TRP A 117 -22.34 5.86 -10.14
N PRO A 118 -21.75 6.06 -8.93
CA PRO A 118 -20.61 5.35 -8.36
C PRO A 118 -20.99 4.15 -7.48
N LYS A 119 -22.28 3.88 -7.20
CA LYS A 119 -22.71 2.70 -6.40
C LYS A 119 -22.38 1.37 -7.05
N GLY A 120 -22.43 1.34 -8.38
CA GLY A 120 -22.06 0.20 -9.19
C GLY A 120 -21.17 0.62 -10.36
N ASP A 121 -21.11 -0.22 -11.38
CA ASP A 121 -20.18 -0.07 -12.49
C ASP A 121 -20.85 0.34 -13.81
N ARG A 122 -22.19 0.50 -13.81
CA ARG A 122 -22.91 0.94 -15.01
C ARG A 122 -22.70 2.43 -15.24
N LEU A 123 -22.03 2.76 -16.34
CA LEU A 123 -21.78 4.13 -16.77
C LEU A 123 -23.03 4.75 -17.42
N THR A 124 -23.10 6.07 -17.45
CA THR A 124 -24.11 6.82 -18.21
C THR A 124 -23.71 6.89 -19.68
N ASP A 125 -24.70 6.77 -20.59
CA ASP A 125 -24.47 6.79 -22.05
C ASP A 125 -24.13 8.18 -22.60
N SER A 126 -24.29 9.24 -21.80
CA SER A 126 -24.08 10.62 -22.25
C SER A 126 -22.97 11.33 -21.49
N LEU A 127 -21.97 11.80 -22.22
CA LEU A 127 -20.95 12.71 -21.66
C LEU A 127 -21.47 14.14 -21.59
N SER A 128 -20.99 14.90 -20.59
CA SER A 128 -21.27 16.34 -20.48
C SER A 128 -20.85 17.08 -21.75
N LYS A 129 -21.68 18.02 -22.21
CA LYS A 129 -21.39 18.89 -23.36
C LYS A 129 -20.16 19.78 -23.14
N ASP A 130 -19.75 19.98 -21.91
CA ASP A 130 -18.56 20.76 -21.54
C ASP A 130 -17.24 20.03 -21.89
N ILE A 131 -17.30 18.73 -22.24
CA ILE A 131 -16.14 17.90 -22.53
C ILE A 131 -15.75 18.01 -24.01
N ASN A 132 -14.53 18.47 -24.27
CA ASN A 132 -13.94 18.35 -25.60
C ASN A 132 -13.42 16.94 -25.83
N GLN A 133 -14.23 16.12 -26.48
CA GLN A 133 -13.96 14.67 -26.68
C GLN A 133 -12.68 14.42 -27.47
N SER A 134 -12.33 15.26 -28.46
CA SER A 134 -11.10 15.06 -29.24
C SER A 134 -9.84 15.33 -28.41
N LYS A 135 -9.86 16.37 -27.56
CA LYS A 135 -8.75 16.61 -26.63
C LYS A 135 -8.64 15.54 -25.55
N LEU A 136 -9.78 15.07 -25.02
CA LEU A 136 -9.79 13.99 -24.05
C LEU A 136 -9.20 12.71 -24.65
N LYS A 137 -9.64 12.35 -25.87
CA LYS A 137 -9.07 11.19 -26.57
C LYS A 137 -7.57 11.33 -26.80
N ALA A 138 -7.11 12.48 -27.26
CA ALA A 138 -5.68 12.72 -27.48
C ALA A 138 -4.86 12.63 -26.20
N ALA A 139 -5.39 13.09 -25.06
CA ALA A 139 -4.76 12.97 -23.75
C ALA A 139 -4.69 11.50 -23.29
N MET A 140 -5.77 10.74 -23.51
CA MET A 140 -5.79 9.30 -23.21
C MET A 140 -4.77 8.54 -24.07
N ASP A 141 -4.74 8.77 -25.38
CA ASP A 141 -3.79 8.13 -26.28
C ASP A 141 -2.34 8.47 -25.88
N TYR A 142 -2.06 9.72 -25.51
CA TYR A 142 -0.75 10.15 -25.02
C TYR A 142 -0.32 9.42 -23.76
N ALA A 143 -1.23 9.20 -22.81
CA ALA A 143 -0.93 8.52 -21.56
C ALA A 143 -0.48 7.06 -21.74
N PHE A 144 -0.80 6.43 -22.88
CA PHE A 144 -0.37 5.07 -23.24
C PHE A 144 0.73 5.04 -24.29
N THR A 145 1.24 6.19 -24.73
CA THR A 145 2.31 6.26 -25.72
C THR A 145 3.67 6.16 -25.02
N GLU A 146 4.44 5.14 -25.37
CA GLU A 146 5.83 5.02 -24.92
C GLU A 146 6.70 5.98 -25.73
N THR A 147 7.19 7.02 -25.06
CA THR A 147 8.01 8.08 -25.71
C THR A 147 9.51 7.83 -25.63
N ASP A 148 9.95 6.92 -24.76
CA ASP A 148 11.35 6.57 -24.56
C ASP A 148 11.49 5.05 -24.42
N SER A 149 12.20 4.44 -25.38
CA SER A 149 12.46 3.00 -25.38
C SER A 149 13.36 2.52 -24.23
N LEU A 150 14.09 3.43 -23.60
CA LEU A 150 14.97 3.12 -22.46
C LEU A 150 14.28 3.29 -21.11
N LYS A 151 13.15 4.02 -21.08
CA LYS A 151 12.36 4.30 -19.88
C LYS A 151 10.87 4.09 -20.17
N SER A 152 10.49 2.84 -20.32
CA SER A 152 9.08 2.48 -20.53
C SER A 152 8.24 2.93 -19.35
N MET A 153 7.13 3.64 -19.62
CA MET A 153 6.18 4.09 -18.61
C MET A 153 5.27 2.94 -18.14
N ASN A 154 5.01 1.98 -19.01
CA ASN A 154 4.17 0.81 -18.73
C ASN A 154 2.81 1.19 -18.13
N THR A 155 2.16 2.23 -18.65
CA THR A 155 0.84 2.67 -18.20
C THR A 155 -0.17 1.54 -18.35
N ARG A 156 -0.83 1.13 -17.26
CA ARG A 156 -1.75 -0.02 -17.22
C ARG A 156 -3.21 0.38 -17.25
N ALA A 157 -3.53 1.47 -16.58
CA ALA A 157 -4.89 1.98 -16.49
C ALA A 157 -4.88 3.50 -16.34
N VAL A 158 -5.79 4.16 -17.03
CA VAL A 158 -6.10 5.59 -16.80
C VAL A 158 -7.61 5.72 -16.67
N ILE A 159 -8.06 6.41 -15.65
CA ILE A 159 -9.46 6.74 -15.42
C ILE A 159 -9.59 8.24 -15.15
N VAL A 160 -10.56 8.89 -15.77
CA VAL A 160 -10.80 10.33 -15.62
C VAL A 160 -12.23 10.55 -15.17
N LEU A 161 -12.36 11.29 -14.07
CA LEU A 161 -13.65 11.72 -13.53
C LEU A 161 -13.86 13.21 -13.78
N TYR A 162 -15.08 13.58 -14.15
CA TYR A 162 -15.52 14.95 -14.23
C TYR A 162 -16.93 15.08 -13.63
N LYS A 163 -17.11 16.00 -12.70
CA LYS A 163 -18.39 16.20 -11.98
C LYS A 163 -18.96 14.88 -11.42
N GLY A 164 -18.07 14.03 -10.86
CA GLY A 164 -18.45 12.76 -10.26
C GLY A 164 -18.71 11.60 -11.24
N GLN A 165 -18.66 11.84 -12.55
CA GLN A 165 -18.87 10.81 -13.58
C GLN A 165 -17.55 10.38 -14.23
N ILE A 166 -17.43 9.10 -14.56
CA ILE A 166 -16.32 8.61 -15.37
C ILE A 166 -16.56 9.10 -16.81
N ILE A 167 -15.64 9.92 -17.33
CA ILE A 167 -15.69 10.46 -18.69
C ILE A 167 -14.74 9.78 -19.65
N ALA A 168 -13.72 9.11 -19.15
CA ALA A 168 -12.83 8.24 -19.90
C ALA A 168 -12.21 7.18 -19.00
N GLU A 169 -12.04 5.99 -19.52
CA GLU A 169 -11.22 4.93 -18.94
C GLU A 169 -10.58 4.11 -20.07
N GLN A 170 -9.32 3.74 -19.84
CA GLN A 170 -8.56 2.95 -20.81
C GLN A 170 -7.58 2.05 -20.04
N TYR A 171 -7.37 0.86 -20.60
CA TYR A 171 -6.51 -0.18 -20.03
C TYR A 171 -5.55 -0.67 -21.12
N SER A 172 -4.30 -0.92 -20.73
CA SER A 172 -3.34 -1.56 -21.62
C SER A 172 -3.67 -3.03 -21.85
N GLU A 173 -3.07 -3.63 -22.87
CA GLU A 173 -3.23 -5.06 -23.16
C GLU A 173 -2.95 -5.91 -21.92
N GLY A 174 -3.80 -6.91 -21.68
CA GLY A 174 -3.74 -7.79 -20.50
C GLY A 174 -4.38 -7.22 -19.24
N PHE A 175 -4.84 -5.96 -19.24
CA PHE A 175 -5.53 -5.33 -18.11
C PHE A 175 -6.96 -4.95 -18.48
N THR A 176 -7.84 -4.95 -17.49
CA THR A 176 -9.27 -4.66 -17.64
C THR A 176 -9.78 -3.84 -16.44
N MET A 177 -11.03 -3.41 -16.48
CA MET A 177 -11.70 -2.76 -15.36
C MET A 177 -11.72 -3.62 -14.07
N TYR A 178 -11.50 -4.92 -14.18
CA TYR A 178 -11.46 -5.85 -13.05
C TYR A 178 -10.04 -6.10 -12.52
N SER A 179 -9.02 -5.62 -13.23
CA SER A 179 -7.62 -5.77 -12.81
C SER A 179 -7.32 -4.91 -11.59
N ARG A 180 -6.77 -5.52 -10.55
CA ARG A 180 -6.29 -4.79 -9.38
C ARG A 180 -4.91 -4.21 -9.64
N HIS A 181 -4.72 -2.98 -9.25
CA HIS A 181 -3.46 -2.25 -9.33
C HIS A 181 -2.96 -1.95 -7.92
N MET A 182 -1.64 -2.04 -7.73
CA MET A 182 -1.00 -1.74 -6.46
C MET A 182 -1.08 -0.23 -6.18
N GLY A 183 -1.49 0.10 -4.96
CA GLY A 183 -1.63 1.49 -4.53
C GLY A 183 -0.33 2.16 -4.16
N TRP A 184 0.69 1.38 -3.75
CA TRP A 184 1.89 1.94 -3.15
C TRP A 184 1.51 3.05 -2.15
N SER A 185 2.08 4.23 -2.30
CA SER A 185 1.85 5.36 -1.38
C SER A 185 0.42 5.91 -1.37
N MET A 186 -0.46 5.55 -2.30
CA MET A 186 -1.90 5.84 -2.16
C MET A 186 -2.50 5.19 -0.92
N THR A 187 -1.90 4.11 -0.40
CA THR A 187 -2.28 3.46 0.85
C THR A 187 -2.21 4.40 2.05
N LYS A 188 -1.30 5.38 2.04
CA LYS A 188 -1.20 6.41 3.09
C LYS A 188 -2.49 7.23 3.22
N SER A 189 -3.16 7.51 2.10
CA SER A 189 -4.43 8.21 2.11
C SER A 189 -5.57 7.37 2.71
N ILE A 190 -5.51 6.04 2.57
CA ILE A 190 -6.45 5.14 3.25
C ILE A 190 -6.28 5.24 4.76
N ASN A 191 -5.03 5.19 5.27
CA ASN A 191 -4.77 5.38 6.70
C ASN A 191 -5.27 6.74 7.20
N ASN A 192 -5.04 7.82 6.43
CA ASN A 192 -5.57 9.15 6.77
C ASN A 192 -7.10 9.14 6.89
N ALA A 193 -7.81 8.51 5.94
CA ALA A 193 -9.26 8.38 6.00
C ALA A 193 -9.73 7.60 7.25
N ILE A 194 -9.04 6.51 7.61
CA ILE A 194 -9.35 5.72 8.81
C ILE A 194 -9.11 6.52 10.09
N VAL A 195 -8.02 7.31 10.17
CA VAL A 195 -7.80 8.23 11.30
C VAL A 195 -8.94 9.25 11.38
N GLY A 196 -9.37 9.82 10.25
CA GLY A 196 -10.52 10.72 10.20
C GLY A 196 -11.79 10.07 10.76
N ILE A 197 -12.11 8.84 10.34
CA ILE A 197 -13.26 8.09 10.85
C ILE A 197 -13.14 7.85 12.37
N LEU A 198 -11.97 7.43 12.85
CA LEU A 198 -11.73 7.18 14.29
C LEU A 198 -11.80 8.48 15.10
N SER A 199 -11.31 9.58 14.55
CA SER A 199 -11.42 10.91 15.17
C SER A 199 -12.87 11.37 15.25
N GLY A 200 -13.63 11.22 14.16
CA GLY A 200 -15.07 11.51 14.14
C GLY A 200 -15.88 10.64 15.11
N GLN A 201 -15.41 9.42 15.44
CA GLN A 201 -16.00 8.54 16.46
C GLN A 201 -15.50 8.84 17.88
N GLY A 202 -14.62 9.84 18.07
CA GLY A 202 -14.03 10.18 19.37
C GLY A 202 -13.02 9.15 19.91
N LYS A 203 -12.55 8.22 19.06
CA LYS A 203 -11.58 7.18 19.45
C LYS A 203 -10.13 7.65 19.38
N LEU A 204 -9.84 8.63 18.51
CA LEU A 204 -8.52 9.26 18.38
C LEU A 204 -8.68 10.78 18.39
N SER A 205 -7.67 11.48 18.90
CA SER A 205 -7.51 12.92 18.80
C SER A 205 -6.24 13.22 18.02
N ILE A 206 -6.34 13.99 16.94
CA ILE A 206 -5.17 14.33 16.13
C ILE A 206 -4.24 15.33 16.81
N GLU A 207 -4.76 16.15 17.71
CA GLU A 207 -3.99 17.16 18.47
C GLU A 207 -3.33 16.58 19.74
N ALA A 208 -3.75 15.38 20.14
CA ALA A 208 -3.14 14.74 21.30
C ALA A 208 -1.77 14.13 20.94
N PRO A 209 -0.86 14.00 21.95
CA PRO A 209 0.35 13.21 21.77
C PRO A 209 0.04 11.83 21.18
N ALA A 210 0.87 11.39 20.23
CA ALA A 210 0.72 10.09 19.61
C ALA A 210 0.77 8.98 20.69
N PRO A 211 -0.19 8.04 20.73
CA PRO A 211 -0.29 7.06 21.81
C PRO A 211 0.73 5.92 21.63
N ILE A 212 2.03 6.28 21.68
CA ILE A 212 3.16 5.36 21.62
C ILE A 212 3.80 5.30 23.00
N GLU A 213 3.70 4.13 23.64
CA GLU A 213 4.13 3.96 25.04
C GLU A 213 5.60 4.30 25.25
N THR A 214 6.48 3.85 24.35
CA THR A 214 7.93 4.08 24.43
C THR A 214 8.35 5.53 24.27
N TRP A 215 7.45 6.42 23.86
CA TRP A 215 7.75 7.85 23.67
C TRP A 215 7.46 8.70 24.92
N LYS A 216 6.77 8.15 25.92
CA LYS A 216 6.35 8.91 27.10
C LYS A 216 7.51 9.44 27.95
N GLU A 217 8.64 8.73 27.90
CA GLU A 217 9.80 9.01 28.75
C GLU A 217 10.84 9.93 28.08
N ASP A 218 10.61 10.34 26.82
CA ASP A 218 11.58 11.15 26.08
C ASP A 218 10.91 12.28 25.27
N GLU A 219 11.72 13.04 24.51
CA GLU A 219 11.26 14.21 23.74
C GLU A 219 10.24 13.87 22.65
N ARG A 220 10.15 12.61 22.23
CA ARG A 220 9.15 12.15 21.26
C ARG A 220 7.72 12.18 21.83
N SER A 221 7.54 12.33 23.14
CA SER A 221 6.25 12.55 23.79
C SER A 221 5.52 13.81 23.30
N LYS A 222 6.24 14.76 22.69
CA LYS A 222 5.68 15.96 22.07
C LYS A 222 5.09 15.72 20.68
N ILE A 223 5.38 14.58 20.05
CA ILE A 223 4.88 14.25 18.71
C ILE A 223 3.39 13.95 18.82
N THR A 224 2.56 14.76 18.16
CA THR A 224 1.11 14.52 18.06
C THR A 224 0.78 13.62 16.87
N LEU A 225 -0.42 13.06 16.85
CA LEU A 225 -0.91 12.32 15.67
C LEU A 225 -0.99 13.25 14.44
N HIS A 226 -1.27 14.55 14.64
CA HIS A 226 -1.23 15.56 13.59
C HIS A 226 0.16 15.70 12.97
N HIS A 227 1.23 15.77 13.78
CA HIS A 227 2.62 15.83 13.28
C HIS A 227 3.00 14.58 12.43
N LEU A 228 2.50 13.40 12.81
CA LEU A 228 2.67 12.19 12.01
C LEU A 228 1.93 12.27 10.67
N LEU A 229 0.67 12.73 10.67
CA LEU A 229 -0.17 12.83 9.47
C LEU A 229 0.36 13.84 8.45
N GLN A 230 0.89 14.97 8.91
CA GLN A 230 1.44 16.01 8.03
C GLN A 230 2.93 15.82 7.67
N ALA A 231 3.51 14.66 8.01
CA ALA A 231 4.91 14.33 7.74
C ALA A 231 5.92 15.34 8.34
N SER A 232 5.66 15.80 9.57
CA SER A 232 6.54 16.72 10.31
C SER A 232 6.83 16.24 11.73
N SER A 233 6.96 14.93 11.90
CA SER A 233 7.21 14.32 13.19
C SER A 233 8.59 14.66 13.80
N GLY A 234 9.57 15.02 12.96
CA GLY A 234 10.96 15.22 13.37
C GLY A 234 11.73 13.93 13.64
N LEU A 235 11.14 12.76 13.42
CA LEU A 235 11.81 11.46 13.55
C LEU A 235 12.85 11.28 12.46
N LYS A 236 14.03 10.75 12.83
CA LYS A 236 15.10 10.43 11.87
C LYS A 236 14.65 9.34 10.89
N TRP A 237 14.59 9.66 9.61
CA TRP A 237 14.16 8.71 8.59
C TRP A 237 14.95 8.87 7.30
N ALA A 238 15.12 7.76 6.57
CA ALA A 238 15.65 7.76 5.21
C ALA A 238 14.70 7.00 4.29
N GLU A 239 13.98 7.73 3.46
CA GLU A 239 13.07 7.19 2.45
C GLU A 239 13.84 6.89 1.15
N ASP A 240 14.82 5.99 1.24
CA ASP A 240 15.65 5.56 0.12
C ASP A 240 15.37 4.09 -0.22
N TYR A 241 15.12 3.80 -1.49
CA TYR A 241 14.84 2.47 -2.02
C TYR A 241 15.98 1.88 -2.86
N GLY A 242 17.07 2.63 -3.05
CA GLY A 242 18.24 2.21 -3.83
C GLY A 242 19.16 1.22 -3.13
N GLY A 243 18.94 0.97 -1.83
CA GLY A 243 19.77 0.08 -1.01
C GLY A 243 19.23 -0.13 0.40
N PRO A 244 20.04 -0.64 1.33
CA PRO A 244 19.67 -0.74 2.74
C PRO A 244 19.43 0.62 3.38
N SER A 245 18.20 0.90 3.77
CA SER A 245 17.74 2.15 4.39
C SER A 245 16.75 1.86 5.51
N GLY A 246 16.22 2.90 6.18
CA GLY A 246 15.10 2.79 7.11
C GLY A 246 13.89 2.15 6.43
N ALA A 247 13.50 2.64 5.25
CA ALA A 247 12.34 2.17 4.51
C ALA A 247 12.48 0.71 4.05
N THR A 248 13.60 0.34 3.41
CA THR A 248 13.78 -1.02 2.88
C THR A 248 13.99 -2.06 3.97
N ASN A 249 14.69 -1.72 5.06
CA ASN A 249 14.81 -2.61 6.22
C ASN A 249 13.45 -2.85 6.87
N MET A 250 12.64 -1.80 7.05
CA MET A 250 11.28 -1.92 7.58
C MET A 250 10.42 -2.85 6.73
N LEU A 251 10.31 -2.57 5.41
CA LEU A 251 9.39 -3.27 4.53
C LEU A 251 9.76 -4.75 4.28
N PHE A 252 11.06 -5.09 4.30
CA PHE A 252 11.52 -6.41 3.86
C PHE A 252 12.20 -7.24 4.94
N LYS A 253 12.37 -6.71 6.16
CA LYS A 253 13.07 -7.44 7.23
C LYS A 253 12.36 -7.40 8.57
N LYS A 254 11.30 -6.57 8.74
CA LYS A 254 10.69 -6.38 10.05
C LYS A 254 9.31 -7.00 10.15
N LYS A 255 9.07 -7.69 11.29
CA LYS A 255 7.79 -8.28 11.65
C LYS A 255 6.77 -7.19 12.00
N ASP A 256 7.17 -6.23 12.82
CA ASP A 256 6.38 -5.08 13.27
C ASP A 256 6.96 -3.80 12.66
N MET A 257 6.42 -3.41 11.50
CA MET A 257 6.93 -2.26 10.75
C MET A 257 6.71 -0.94 11.49
N GLY A 258 5.55 -0.77 12.11
CA GLY A 258 5.24 0.42 12.90
C GLY A 258 6.08 0.52 14.18
N GLY A 259 6.32 -0.60 14.86
CA GLY A 259 7.21 -0.67 16.01
C GLY A 259 8.64 -0.31 15.65
N TYR A 260 9.19 -0.90 14.59
CA TYR A 260 10.52 -0.55 14.09
C TYR A 260 10.68 0.94 13.78
N ALA A 261 9.69 1.54 13.11
CA ALA A 261 9.73 2.96 12.79
C ALA A 261 9.58 3.85 14.04
N ALA A 262 8.89 3.39 15.08
CA ALA A 262 8.74 4.12 16.33
C ALA A 262 10.00 4.11 17.21
N GLU A 263 10.97 3.24 16.95
CA GLU A 263 12.22 3.16 17.69
C GLU A 263 13.27 4.19 17.24
N VAL A 264 13.09 4.83 16.08
CA VAL A 264 14.07 5.80 15.59
C VAL A 264 14.13 7.04 16.49
N PRO A 265 15.32 7.67 16.63
CA PRO A 265 15.46 8.88 17.46
C PRO A 265 14.79 10.09 16.81
N LEU A 266 14.52 11.10 17.63
CA LEU A 266 14.19 12.45 17.17
C LEU A 266 15.45 13.09 16.56
N GLU A 267 15.31 13.74 15.41
CA GLU A 267 16.38 14.50 14.72
C GLU A 267 16.06 15.99 14.67
N PHE A 268 14.77 16.33 14.57
CA PHE A 268 14.29 17.71 14.54
C PHE A 268 13.15 17.90 15.54
N GLU A 269 12.94 19.12 16.00
CA GLU A 269 11.73 19.45 16.76
C GLU A 269 10.47 19.14 15.93
N PRO A 270 9.46 18.50 16.53
CA PRO A 270 8.19 18.25 15.83
C PRO A 270 7.59 19.54 15.23
N ASN A 271 6.98 19.44 14.08
CA ASN A 271 6.36 20.53 13.33
C ASN A 271 7.34 21.58 12.77
N THR A 272 8.62 21.26 12.60
CA THR A 272 9.61 22.20 12.05
C THR A 272 10.13 21.82 10.67
N VAL A 273 10.20 20.52 10.36
CA VAL A 273 10.73 20.00 9.09
C VAL A 273 9.72 19.04 8.49
N PHE A 274 9.38 19.26 7.22
CA PHE A 274 8.62 18.29 6.44
C PHE A 274 9.55 17.18 5.94
N GLU A 275 9.24 15.93 6.28
CA GLU A 275 9.98 14.77 5.82
C GLU A 275 9.01 13.63 5.46
N TYR A 276 8.95 13.30 4.17
CA TYR A 276 8.13 12.20 3.71
C TYR A 276 8.63 10.86 4.25
N SER A 277 7.76 10.11 4.93
CA SER A 277 8.16 8.91 5.64
C SER A 277 7.11 7.79 5.58
N SER A 278 7.49 6.66 4.99
CA SER A 278 6.74 5.41 5.10
C SER A 278 6.76 4.85 6.52
N GLY A 279 7.83 5.13 7.28
CA GLY A 279 7.93 4.78 8.70
C GLY A 279 6.85 5.45 9.52
N THR A 280 6.72 6.76 9.40
CA THR A 280 5.67 7.55 10.08
C THR A 280 4.28 7.01 9.79
N THR A 281 4.00 6.63 8.53
CA THR A 281 2.69 6.08 8.16
C THR A 281 2.44 4.69 8.77
N ASN A 282 3.46 3.85 8.92
CA ASN A 282 3.31 2.57 9.59
C ASN A 282 3.19 2.71 11.11
N ILE A 283 3.75 3.77 11.73
CA ILE A 283 3.43 4.15 13.11
C ILE A 283 1.94 4.48 13.22
N ILE A 284 1.39 5.28 12.30
CA ILE A 284 -0.06 5.58 12.25
C ILE A 284 -0.87 4.30 12.10
N ALA A 285 -0.47 3.36 11.24
CA ALA A 285 -1.16 2.07 11.08
C ALA A 285 -1.21 1.26 12.39
N LYS A 286 -0.12 1.27 13.15
CA LYS A 286 -0.07 0.64 14.49
C LYS A 286 -0.98 1.34 15.49
N ILE A 287 -1.02 2.67 15.50
CA ILE A 287 -1.94 3.47 16.33
C ILE A 287 -3.40 3.13 15.99
N ILE A 288 -3.74 3.06 14.71
CA ILE A 288 -5.06 2.67 14.24
C ILE A 288 -5.44 1.28 14.77
N ARG A 289 -4.55 0.28 14.64
CA ARG A 289 -4.80 -1.07 15.15
C ARG A 289 -5.07 -1.08 16.65
N ASN A 290 -4.26 -0.37 17.42
CA ASN A 290 -4.43 -0.28 18.86
C ASN A 290 -5.76 0.41 19.25
N ALA A 291 -6.18 1.43 18.50
CA ALA A 291 -7.42 2.16 18.76
C ALA A 291 -8.68 1.34 18.41
N ILE A 292 -8.60 0.45 17.42
CA ILE A 292 -9.71 -0.42 17.00
C ILE A 292 -9.78 -1.68 17.89
N GLY A 293 -8.62 -2.26 18.23
CA GLY A 293 -8.47 -3.55 18.87
C GLY A 293 -8.50 -4.73 17.88
N ASP A 294 -7.77 -5.80 18.21
CA ASP A 294 -7.50 -6.93 17.31
C ASP A 294 -8.75 -7.65 16.81
N GLU A 295 -9.82 -7.70 17.61
CA GLU A 295 -11.06 -8.38 17.24
C GLU A 295 -11.77 -7.76 16.04
N ASP A 296 -11.77 -6.43 15.94
CA ASP A 296 -12.50 -5.67 14.91
C ASP A 296 -11.59 -5.12 13.81
N TYR A 297 -10.28 -5.15 14.01
CA TYR A 297 -9.28 -4.46 13.17
C TYR A 297 -9.44 -4.77 11.68
N TYR A 298 -9.47 -6.07 11.31
CA TYR A 298 -9.52 -6.48 9.91
C TYR A 298 -10.86 -6.24 9.23
N GLN A 299 -11.93 -6.07 10.03
CA GLN A 299 -13.27 -5.78 9.54
C GLN A 299 -13.54 -4.29 9.41
N PHE A 300 -12.88 -3.48 10.25
CA PHE A 300 -13.16 -2.05 10.41
C PHE A 300 -12.96 -1.27 9.10
N TYR A 301 -11.84 -1.46 8.40
CA TYR A 301 -11.55 -0.78 7.14
C TYR A 301 -12.62 -1.06 6.07
N TYR A 302 -13.07 -2.30 6.00
CA TYR A 302 -14.11 -2.70 5.04
C TYR A 302 -15.46 -2.14 5.42
N ARG A 303 -15.90 -2.33 6.65
CA ARG A 303 -17.20 -1.89 7.15
C ARG A 303 -17.34 -0.37 7.19
N GLU A 304 -16.31 0.35 7.66
CA GLU A 304 -16.42 1.79 7.90
C GLU A 304 -16.01 2.64 6.70
N LEU A 305 -15.25 2.09 5.76
CA LEU A 305 -14.78 2.84 4.59
C LEU A 305 -15.17 2.15 3.28
N PHE A 306 -14.60 0.99 2.97
CA PHE A 306 -14.67 0.45 1.61
C PHE A 306 -16.07 0.06 1.16
N GLU A 307 -16.88 -0.55 2.02
CA GLU A 307 -18.27 -0.87 1.69
C GLU A 307 -19.13 0.38 1.50
N LYS A 308 -18.91 1.39 2.35
CA LYS A 308 -19.68 2.64 2.30
C LYS A 308 -19.47 3.40 1.00
N ILE A 309 -18.28 3.28 0.39
CA ILE A 309 -17.97 3.89 -0.91
C ILE A 309 -18.09 2.91 -2.08
N GLY A 310 -18.51 1.67 -1.85
CA GLY A 310 -18.63 0.65 -2.89
C GLY A 310 -17.30 0.13 -3.46
N ALA A 311 -16.16 0.39 -2.78
CA ALA A 311 -14.82 -0.02 -3.23
C ALA A 311 -14.53 -1.48 -2.83
N ARG A 312 -15.13 -2.43 -3.53
CA ARG A 312 -15.20 -3.85 -3.16
C ARG A 312 -13.98 -4.67 -3.54
N SER A 313 -13.16 -4.18 -4.45
CA SER A 313 -11.95 -4.87 -4.88
C SER A 313 -10.75 -4.61 -3.96
N MET A 314 -10.89 -3.70 -3.00
CA MET A 314 -9.81 -3.33 -2.07
C MET A 314 -9.27 -4.53 -1.30
N VAL A 315 -7.95 -4.63 -1.27
CA VAL A 315 -7.18 -5.55 -0.42
C VAL A 315 -6.06 -4.74 0.21
N ILE A 316 -5.90 -4.83 1.53
CA ILE A 316 -4.74 -4.28 2.24
C ILE A 316 -3.98 -5.44 2.87
N GLU A 317 -2.67 -5.47 2.64
CA GLU A 317 -1.84 -6.57 3.09
C GLU A 317 -1.14 -6.21 4.41
N PRO A 318 -1.14 -7.12 5.40
CA PRO A 318 -0.50 -6.88 6.68
C PRO A 318 1.00 -7.21 6.65
N ASP A 319 1.75 -6.62 7.58
CA ASP A 319 3.07 -7.08 7.97
C ASP A 319 3.00 -8.43 8.70
N ALA A 320 4.14 -9.00 9.05
CA ALA A 320 4.21 -10.30 9.73
C ALA A 320 3.69 -10.24 11.18
N GLY A 321 3.60 -9.06 11.78
CA GLY A 321 2.93 -8.81 13.06
C GLY A 321 1.40 -8.70 12.96
N GLY A 322 0.86 -8.64 11.73
CA GLY A 322 -0.56 -8.55 11.47
C GLY A 322 -1.11 -7.13 11.36
N THR A 323 -0.27 -6.10 11.38
CA THR A 323 -0.70 -4.73 11.14
C THR A 323 -0.69 -4.45 9.63
N TYR A 324 -1.76 -3.86 9.09
CA TYR A 324 -1.79 -3.44 7.69
C TYR A 324 -0.63 -2.50 7.38
N VAL A 325 0.10 -2.78 6.28
CA VAL A 325 1.22 -1.94 5.83
C VAL A 325 0.67 -0.67 5.20
N GLY A 326 0.30 0.27 6.05
CA GLY A 326 -0.41 1.49 5.66
C GLY A 326 0.39 2.43 4.77
N SER A 327 1.68 2.20 4.63
CA SER A 327 2.54 2.99 3.75
C SER A 327 2.46 2.55 2.28
N SER A 328 2.09 1.27 1.97
CA SER A 328 2.48 0.70 0.67
C SER A 328 1.56 -0.38 0.11
N TYR A 329 1.04 -1.31 0.91
CA TYR A 329 0.52 -2.56 0.38
C TYR A 329 -1.01 -2.60 0.32
N SER A 330 -1.57 -1.87 -0.65
CA SER A 330 -2.98 -1.96 -0.99
C SER A 330 -3.18 -2.22 -2.49
N TRP A 331 -4.29 -2.88 -2.83
CA TRP A 331 -4.65 -3.28 -4.18
C TRP A 331 -6.10 -2.96 -4.43
N ALA A 332 -6.41 -2.35 -5.57
CA ALA A 332 -7.78 -2.15 -6.01
C ALA A 332 -7.87 -1.99 -7.53
N THR A 333 -9.07 -2.13 -8.08
CA THR A 333 -9.34 -1.75 -9.47
C THR A 333 -9.23 -0.23 -9.64
N ALA A 334 -8.97 0.22 -10.86
CA ALA A 334 -8.92 1.65 -11.16
C ALA A 334 -10.22 2.37 -10.77
N ARG A 335 -11.36 1.72 -10.96
CA ARG A 335 -12.67 2.27 -10.56
C ARG A 335 -12.83 2.38 -9.05
N ASP A 336 -12.30 1.46 -8.26
CA ASP A 336 -12.37 1.57 -6.80
C ASP A 336 -11.40 2.62 -6.25
N TRP A 337 -10.24 2.79 -6.88
CA TRP A 337 -9.39 3.95 -6.61
C TRP A 337 -10.09 5.28 -6.95
N ALA A 338 -10.85 5.31 -8.05
CA ALA A 338 -11.65 6.48 -8.41
C ALA A 338 -12.79 6.77 -7.41
N ARG A 339 -13.46 5.72 -6.86
CA ARG A 339 -14.45 5.88 -5.78
C ARG A 339 -13.82 6.49 -4.53
N PHE A 340 -12.63 6.02 -4.19
CA PHE A 340 -11.88 6.57 -3.06
C PHE A 340 -11.51 8.05 -3.31
N GLY A 341 -11.03 8.38 -4.51
CA GLY A 341 -10.78 9.78 -4.90
C GLY A 341 -12.05 10.66 -4.88
N LEU A 342 -13.18 10.08 -5.31
CA LEU A 342 -14.48 10.78 -5.29
C LEU A 342 -14.96 11.13 -3.87
N LEU A 343 -14.66 10.29 -2.88
CA LEU A 343 -14.94 10.61 -1.47
C LEU A 343 -14.26 11.89 -1.03
N PHE A 344 -12.97 12.07 -1.37
CA PHE A 344 -12.23 13.29 -1.04
C PHE A 344 -12.67 14.50 -1.90
N LEU A 345 -12.96 14.29 -3.18
CA LEU A 345 -13.50 15.34 -4.05
C LEU A 345 -14.80 15.93 -3.51
N ASN A 346 -15.60 15.11 -2.84
CA ASN A 346 -16.88 15.50 -2.24
C ASN A 346 -16.76 15.77 -0.73
N ASP A 347 -15.61 16.20 -0.26
CA ASP A 347 -15.39 16.60 1.14
C ASP A 347 -15.86 15.53 2.16
N GLY A 348 -15.49 14.28 1.93
CA GLY A 348 -15.83 13.17 2.82
C GLY A 348 -17.27 12.68 2.75
N VAL A 349 -18.06 13.17 1.80
CA VAL A 349 -19.44 12.72 1.56
C VAL A 349 -19.49 11.78 0.36
N PHE A 350 -20.14 10.63 0.51
CA PHE A 350 -20.38 9.70 -0.57
C PHE A 350 -21.87 9.35 -0.66
N GLU A 351 -22.51 9.60 -1.81
CA GLU A 351 -23.93 9.37 -2.05
C GLU A 351 -24.86 9.96 -0.95
N GLY A 352 -24.53 11.17 -0.50
CA GLY A 352 -25.28 11.89 0.53
C GLY A 352 -24.99 11.46 1.97
N GLN A 353 -24.13 10.47 2.18
CA GLN A 353 -23.70 10.05 3.51
C GLN A 353 -22.31 10.63 3.82
N ARG A 354 -22.18 11.34 4.95
CA ARG A 354 -20.87 11.75 5.45
C ARG A 354 -20.13 10.56 6.02
N ILE A 355 -18.96 10.27 5.47
CA ILE A 355 -18.09 9.15 5.86
C ILE A 355 -16.86 9.68 6.60
N LEU A 356 -16.26 10.76 6.09
CA LEU A 356 -15.17 11.44 6.76
C LEU A 356 -15.70 12.69 7.47
N PRO A 357 -15.21 13.05 8.67
CA PRO A 357 -15.53 14.30 9.33
C PRO A 357 -15.07 15.51 8.50
N GLU A 358 -15.59 16.70 8.84
CA GLU A 358 -15.15 17.97 8.26
C GLU A 358 -13.74 18.31 8.67
#